data_a7a7bd9d21fbe1c398cf46f8a075fd35
#
_entry.id   a7a7bd9d21fbe1c398cf46f8a075fd35
#
_cell.length_a   1.000
_cell.length_b   1.000
_cell.length_c   1.000
_cell.angle_alpha   90.00
_cell.angle_beta   90.00
_cell.angle_gamma   90.00
#
_symmetry.space_group_name_H-M   'P 1'
#
loop_
_entity.id
_entity.type
_entity.pdbx_description
1 polymer ?
#
loop_
_entity_poly.entity_id
_entity_poly.type
_entity_poly.pdbx_seq_one_letter_code
_entity_poly.pdbx_strand_id
1 'polypeptide(L)'
;MKNPRFKNYIYWGTTALAVVACSVAFGFFLSRFEIVSKAVGKILSILMPIIYGAVLAYLMLPIYNKTRAYTAEKLRRCIKDGRTADSLAKAAGTLVSLLLLIAIVCGLFWMVIPQIYTSIIGLQESLGENINNLSLWLMKMFEDNPTIEQTIMPFYEQAATEFQNWLTTDLVPNMSKIIGELSTGLLSVVTVVKNILIGIIVMVYFLNIKDTLSAQSKKIVYSLLKVKDANRLVSEVRFAHSVFGGFITGKLLDSLIIGIMCFFALQFLKMPYVLLVSVIIGVTNVIPFFGPFIGAVPSAFLILLVSPMKCLYFLIFILVLQQFDGNILGPKILGDSTGLPSFWVLFSILLFGGLFGFVGMIIAVPLFAVIYRLTAAYVSSALRKKDLSARTEDYLSLDYIDEENRHYVDREREE
;
A
#
# COMPACT_ATOMS: atom_id res chain seq x y z
N MET A 1 5.60 -63.05 -23.88
CA MET A 1 6.13 -62.09 -24.86
C MET A 1 5.21 -60.84 -24.92
N LYS A 2 5.57 -59.72 -24.27
CA LYS A 2 4.77 -58.47 -24.30
C LYS A 2 5.21 -57.65 -25.52
N ASN A 3 4.35 -57.57 -26.53
CA ASN A 3 4.60 -56.91 -27.80
C ASN A 3 4.88 -55.43 -27.58
N PRO A 4 6.08 -54.87 -27.88
CA PRO A 4 6.46 -53.50 -27.58
C PRO A 4 5.56 -52.47 -28.31
N ARG A 5 4.95 -52.83 -29.42
CA ARG A 5 3.99 -51.98 -30.15
C ARG A 5 2.70 -51.73 -29.36
N PHE A 6 2.23 -52.73 -28.58
CA PHE A 6 1.01 -52.60 -27.79
C PHE A 6 1.17 -51.61 -26.62
N LYS A 7 2.38 -51.54 -26.02
CA LYS A 7 2.69 -50.54 -25.01
C LYS A 7 2.66 -49.10 -25.55
N ASN A 8 3.17 -48.90 -26.76
CA ASN A 8 3.14 -47.56 -27.37
C ASN A 8 1.70 -47.08 -27.67
N TYR A 9 0.83 -47.96 -28.13
CA TYR A 9 -0.58 -47.58 -28.36
C TYR A 9 -1.31 -47.27 -27.05
N ILE A 10 -1.01 -47.96 -25.95
CA ILE A 10 -1.56 -47.66 -24.63
C ILE A 10 -1.06 -46.27 -24.16
N TYR A 11 0.24 -45.94 -24.30
CA TYR A 11 0.76 -44.64 -23.95
C TYR A 11 0.11 -43.52 -24.78
N TRP A 12 -0.02 -43.68 -26.07
CA TRP A 12 -0.71 -42.71 -26.92
C TRP A 12 -2.18 -42.58 -26.55
N GLY A 13 -2.87 -43.67 -26.29
CA GLY A 13 -4.26 -43.64 -25.86
C GLY A 13 -4.46 -42.97 -24.50
N THR A 14 -3.59 -43.27 -23.53
CA THR A 14 -3.64 -42.60 -22.20
C THR A 14 -3.30 -41.12 -22.29
N THR A 15 -2.33 -40.74 -23.12
CA THR A 15 -1.98 -39.31 -23.32
C THR A 15 -3.12 -38.56 -24.02
N ALA A 16 -3.73 -39.15 -25.06
CA ALA A 16 -4.87 -38.52 -25.73
C ALA A 16 -6.08 -38.38 -24.80
N LEU A 17 -6.37 -39.41 -24.00
CA LEU A 17 -7.44 -39.34 -22.98
C LEU A 17 -7.14 -38.25 -21.92
N ALA A 18 -5.91 -38.17 -21.47
CA ALA A 18 -5.50 -37.17 -20.50
C ALA A 18 -5.64 -35.73 -21.07
N VAL A 19 -5.23 -35.51 -22.34
CA VAL A 19 -5.39 -34.22 -23.02
C VAL A 19 -6.86 -33.86 -23.17
N VAL A 20 -7.71 -34.76 -23.62
CA VAL A 20 -9.17 -34.56 -23.74
C VAL A 20 -9.80 -34.27 -22.37
N ALA A 21 -9.47 -35.06 -21.37
CA ALA A 21 -9.96 -34.85 -20.00
C ALA A 21 -9.54 -33.47 -19.44
N CYS A 22 -8.28 -33.08 -19.63
CA CYS A 22 -7.79 -31.78 -19.22
C CYS A 22 -8.49 -30.63 -20.01
N SER A 23 -8.71 -30.79 -21.32
CA SER A 23 -9.40 -29.79 -22.13
C SER A 23 -10.87 -29.63 -21.73
N VAL A 24 -11.57 -30.73 -21.47
CA VAL A 24 -12.95 -30.73 -20.96
C VAL A 24 -13.02 -30.10 -19.57
N ALA A 25 -12.11 -30.48 -18.66
CA ALA A 25 -12.02 -29.87 -17.32
C ALA A 25 -11.73 -28.37 -17.38
N PHE A 26 -10.84 -27.95 -18.28
CA PHE A 26 -10.53 -26.54 -18.49
C PHE A 26 -11.71 -25.77 -19.07
N GLY A 27 -12.40 -26.32 -20.08
CA GLY A 27 -13.63 -25.74 -20.64
C GLY A 27 -14.74 -25.63 -19.59
N PHE A 28 -14.91 -26.65 -18.74
CA PHE A 28 -15.87 -26.62 -17.63
C PHE A 28 -15.46 -25.57 -16.58
N PHE A 29 -14.17 -25.47 -16.26
CA PHE A 29 -13.66 -24.43 -15.36
C PHE A 29 -13.92 -23.02 -15.90
N LEU A 30 -13.66 -22.78 -17.19
CA LEU A 30 -13.94 -21.48 -17.81
C LEU A 30 -15.44 -21.14 -17.82
N SER A 31 -16.30 -22.11 -18.13
CA SER A 31 -17.76 -21.91 -18.15
C SER A 31 -18.36 -21.68 -16.76
N ARG A 32 -17.69 -22.15 -15.71
CA ARG A 32 -18.09 -22.00 -14.31
C ARG A 32 -17.21 -21.04 -13.52
N PHE A 33 -16.36 -20.25 -14.20
CA PHE A 33 -15.41 -19.33 -13.56
C PHE A 33 -16.08 -18.36 -12.59
N GLU A 34 -17.29 -17.90 -12.90
CA GLU A 34 -18.07 -17.01 -12.04
C GLU A 34 -18.42 -17.67 -10.69
N ILE A 35 -18.76 -18.94 -10.69
CA ILE A 35 -19.06 -19.68 -9.46
C ILE A 35 -17.80 -19.87 -8.61
N VAL A 36 -16.68 -20.19 -9.26
CA VAL A 36 -15.38 -20.31 -8.58
C VAL A 36 -14.96 -18.97 -8.00
N SER A 37 -15.07 -17.90 -8.78
CA SER A 37 -14.76 -16.55 -8.34
C SER A 37 -15.62 -16.12 -7.13
N LYS A 38 -16.94 -16.36 -7.19
CA LYS A 38 -17.85 -16.10 -6.05
C LYS A 38 -17.48 -16.94 -4.82
N ALA A 39 -17.14 -18.20 -4.99
CA ALA A 39 -16.73 -19.08 -3.88
C ALA A 39 -15.40 -18.59 -3.25
N VAL A 40 -14.41 -18.24 -4.06
CA VAL A 40 -13.14 -17.65 -3.58
C VAL A 40 -13.39 -16.33 -2.88
N GLY A 41 -14.21 -15.45 -3.46
CA GLY A 41 -14.61 -14.18 -2.83
C GLY A 41 -15.27 -14.37 -1.47
N LYS A 42 -16.15 -15.36 -1.33
CA LYS A 42 -16.78 -15.72 -0.05
C LYS A 42 -15.76 -16.20 0.99
N ILE A 43 -14.83 -17.07 0.58
CA ILE A 43 -13.75 -17.55 1.46
C ILE A 43 -12.86 -16.37 1.90
N LEU A 44 -12.45 -15.50 0.97
CA LEU A 44 -11.67 -14.31 1.29
C LEU A 44 -12.42 -13.39 2.25
N SER A 45 -13.72 -13.18 2.05
CA SER A 45 -14.55 -12.38 2.95
C SER A 45 -14.58 -12.94 4.39
N ILE A 46 -14.66 -14.28 4.53
CA ILE A 46 -14.60 -14.93 5.84
C ILE A 46 -13.23 -14.77 6.49
N LEU A 47 -12.16 -14.80 5.68
CA LEU A 47 -10.77 -14.66 6.16
C LEU A 47 -10.33 -13.20 6.37
N MET A 48 -11.10 -12.21 5.94
CA MET A 48 -10.74 -10.78 6.05
C MET A 48 -10.34 -10.35 7.47
N PRO A 49 -11.04 -10.72 8.55
CA PRO A 49 -10.60 -10.35 9.90
C PRO A 49 -9.22 -10.93 10.26
N ILE A 50 -8.91 -12.14 9.76
CA ILE A 50 -7.59 -12.78 9.97
C ILE A 50 -6.52 -12.02 9.17
N ILE A 51 -6.82 -11.63 7.94
CA ILE A 51 -5.92 -10.83 7.10
C ILE A 51 -5.65 -9.47 7.76
N TYR A 52 -6.69 -8.77 8.23
CA TYR A 52 -6.51 -7.51 8.96
C TYR A 52 -5.65 -7.69 10.22
N GLY A 53 -5.90 -8.74 11.00
CA GLY A 53 -5.08 -9.05 12.17
C GLY A 53 -3.64 -9.37 11.84
N ALA A 54 -3.37 -10.07 10.75
CA ALA A 54 -2.02 -10.35 10.25
C ALA A 54 -1.29 -9.07 9.81
N VAL A 55 -1.99 -8.18 9.09
CA VAL A 55 -1.46 -6.86 8.68
C VAL A 55 -1.14 -6.01 9.90
N LEU A 56 -2.06 -5.90 10.86
CA LEU A 56 -1.82 -5.16 12.11
C LEU A 56 -0.65 -5.75 12.90
N ALA A 57 -0.55 -7.08 13.00
CA ALA A 57 0.57 -7.75 13.63
C ALA A 57 1.90 -7.40 12.93
N TYR A 58 1.89 -7.38 11.61
CA TYR A 58 3.07 -7.03 10.82
C TYR A 58 3.51 -5.58 11.03
N LEU A 59 2.57 -4.64 11.06
CA LEU A 59 2.83 -3.22 11.34
C LEU A 59 3.38 -3.01 12.77
N MET A 60 2.87 -3.76 13.75
CA MET A 60 3.31 -3.66 15.16
C MET A 60 4.57 -4.49 15.46
N LEU A 61 5.03 -5.32 14.52
CA LEU A 61 6.17 -6.22 14.73
C LEU A 61 7.47 -5.53 15.16
N PRO A 62 7.88 -4.37 14.60
CA PRO A 62 9.08 -3.65 15.03
C PRO A 62 9.01 -3.23 16.50
N ILE A 63 7.85 -2.72 16.93
CA ILE A 63 7.61 -2.25 18.29
C ILE A 63 7.61 -3.43 19.26
N TYR A 64 6.87 -4.49 18.90
CA TYR A 64 6.84 -5.73 19.67
C TYR A 64 8.24 -6.31 19.87
N ASN A 65 9.04 -6.42 18.80
CA ASN A 65 10.37 -6.99 18.87
C ASN A 65 11.32 -6.16 19.75
N LYS A 66 11.31 -4.82 19.61
CA LYS A 66 12.13 -3.92 20.44
C LYS A 66 11.73 -4.01 21.90
N THR A 67 10.44 -3.95 22.20
CA THR A 67 9.92 -4.04 23.58
C THR A 67 10.23 -5.38 24.19
N ARG A 68 9.99 -6.49 23.47
CA ARG A 68 10.30 -7.84 23.92
C ARG A 68 11.79 -8.00 24.22
N ALA A 69 12.67 -7.56 23.32
CA ALA A 69 14.12 -7.67 23.50
C ALA A 69 14.59 -6.91 24.75
N TYR A 70 14.15 -5.64 24.88
CA TYR A 70 14.51 -4.81 26.04
C TYR A 70 13.99 -5.38 27.37
N THR A 71 12.73 -5.84 27.37
CA THR A 71 12.12 -6.40 28.59
C THR A 71 12.75 -7.75 28.95
N ALA A 72 13.04 -8.61 27.96
CA ALA A 72 13.70 -9.89 28.19
C ALA A 72 15.11 -9.70 28.80
N GLU A 73 15.88 -8.73 28.30
CA GLU A 73 17.21 -8.43 28.87
C GLU A 73 17.13 -8.02 30.34
N LYS A 74 16.20 -7.13 30.69
CA LYS A 74 16.00 -6.70 32.09
C LYS A 74 15.51 -7.84 33.00
N LEU A 75 14.49 -8.60 32.53
CA LEU A 75 13.88 -9.66 33.31
C LEU A 75 14.85 -10.82 33.57
N ARG A 76 15.74 -11.16 32.64
CA ARG A 76 16.76 -12.20 32.84
C ARG A 76 17.77 -11.86 33.93
N ARG A 77 17.92 -10.57 34.27
CA ARG A 77 18.75 -10.14 35.42
C ARG A 77 18.05 -10.36 36.76
N CYS A 78 16.70 -10.36 36.77
CA CYS A 78 15.91 -10.45 38.00
C CYS A 78 15.29 -11.83 38.20
N ILE A 79 14.97 -12.55 37.11
CA ILE A 79 14.26 -13.85 37.18
C ILE A 79 15.19 -14.94 36.65
N LYS A 80 15.48 -15.93 37.56
CA LYS A 80 16.36 -17.07 37.23
C LYS A 80 15.73 -18.04 36.22
N ASP A 81 14.39 -18.14 36.18
CA ASP A 81 13.69 -18.99 35.20
C ASP A 81 13.56 -18.27 33.85
N GLY A 82 14.33 -18.73 32.86
CA GLY A 82 14.36 -18.19 31.53
C GLY A 82 13.03 -18.30 30.74
N ARG A 83 12.19 -19.32 31.06
CA ARG A 83 10.87 -19.50 30.44
C ARG A 83 9.88 -18.44 30.91
N THR A 84 9.84 -18.21 32.23
CA THR A 84 8.99 -17.18 32.83
C THR A 84 9.41 -15.79 32.38
N ALA A 85 10.72 -15.49 32.29
CA ALA A 85 11.23 -14.21 31.78
C ALA A 85 10.83 -13.97 30.30
N ASP A 86 10.93 -15.00 29.45
CA ASP A 86 10.53 -14.86 28.01
C ASP A 86 9.00 -14.73 27.84
N SER A 87 8.22 -15.44 28.66
CA SER A 87 6.75 -15.31 28.65
C SER A 87 6.30 -13.91 29.06
N LEU A 88 6.88 -13.35 30.14
CA LEU A 88 6.60 -11.98 30.58
C LEU A 88 7.06 -10.93 29.55
N ALA A 89 8.21 -11.16 28.91
CA ALA A 89 8.69 -10.27 27.84
C ALA A 89 7.77 -10.27 26.62
N LYS A 90 7.21 -11.44 26.24
CA LYS A 90 6.19 -11.54 25.19
C LYS A 90 4.92 -10.78 25.57
N ALA A 91 4.43 -10.98 26.81
CA ALA A 91 3.26 -10.28 27.31
C ALA A 91 3.45 -8.75 27.31
N ALA A 92 4.60 -8.27 27.78
CA ALA A 92 4.94 -6.85 27.75
C ALA A 92 5.02 -6.29 26.33
N GLY A 93 5.66 -7.01 25.39
CA GLY A 93 5.71 -6.63 23.98
C GLY A 93 4.33 -6.54 23.35
N THR A 94 3.45 -7.49 23.65
CA THR A 94 2.07 -7.50 23.16
C THR A 94 1.26 -6.35 23.74
N LEU A 95 1.36 -6.11 25.06
CA LEU A 95 0.63 -5.04 25.73
C LEU A 95 1.03 -3.66 25.21
N VAL A 96 2.32 -3.40 25.08
CA VAL A 96 2.82 -2.11 24.55
C VAL A 96 2.39 -1.92 23.11
N SER A 97 2.47 -2.96 22.26
CA SER A 97 2.02 -2.89 20.87
C SER A 97 0.51 -2.63 20.78
N LEU A 98 -0.28 -3.27 21.63
CA LEU A 98 -1.73 -3.09 21.69
C LEU A 98 -2.10 -1.69 22.15
N LEU A 99 -1.51 -1.21 23.24
CA LEU A 99 -1.77 0.12 23.78
C LEU A 99 -1.37 1.21 22.77
N LEU A 100 -0.24 1.04 22.10
CA LEU A 100 0.20 1.97 21.07
C LEU A 100 -0.75 1.97 19.87
N LEU A 101 -1.19 0.81 19.39
CA LEU A 101 -2.17 0.72 18.31
C LEU A 101 -3.47 1.44 18.68
N ILE A 102 -4.00 1.17 19.88
CA ILE A 102 -5.21 1.82 20.38
C ILE A 102 -4.99 3.34 20.49
N ALA A 103 -3.85 3.77 21.03
CA ALA A 103 -3.53 5.20 21.15
C ALA A 103 -3.45 5.90 19.80
N ILE A 104 -2.82 5.26 18.79
CA ILE A 104 -2.76 5.80 17.41
C ILE A 104 -4.17 5.90 16.83
N VAL A 105 -4.94 4.83 16.88
CA VAL A 105 -6.29 4.80 16.29
C VAL A 105 -7.21 5.79 16.98
N CYS A 106 -7.29 5.75 18.31
CA CYS A 106 -8.14 6.68 19.07
C CYS A 106 -7.67 8.13 18.91
N GLY A 107 -6.37 8.38 18.90
CA GLY A 107 -5.80 9.71 18.69
C GLY A 107 -6.14 10.29 17.32
N LEU A 108 -6.02 9.47 16.25
CA LEU A 108 -6.43 9.86 14.90
C LEU A 108 -7.94 10.16 14.85
N PHE A 109 -8.77 9.28 15.38
CA PHE A 109 -10.21 9.51 15.39
C PHE A 109 -10.59 10.76 16.17
N TRP A 110 -10.02 10.95 17.36
CA TRP A 110 -10.31 12.12 18.19
C TRP A 110 -9.83 13.43 17.56
N MET A 111 -8.72 13.40 16.84
CA MET A 111 -8.17 14.59 16.18
C MET A 111 -8.87 14.90 14.87
N VAL A 112 -9.17 13.86 14.07
CA VAL A 112 -9.66 14.02 12.69
C VAL A 112 -11.17 14.24 12.62
N ILE A 113 -11.96 13.45 13.36
CA ILE A 113 -13.42 13.50 13.23
C ILE A 113 -14.00 14.87 13.61
N PRO A 114 -13.68 15.46 14.79
CA PRO A 114 -14.16 16.79 15.13
C PRO A 114 -13.73 17.86 14.13
N GLN A 115 -12.49 17.74 13.63
CA GLN A 115 -11.95 18.72 12.66
C GLN A 115 -12.63 18.63 11.30
N ILE A 116 -12.91 17.41 10.81
CA ILE A 116 -13.71 17.22 9.58
C ILE A 116 -15.10 17.83 9.78
N TYR A 117 -15.75 17.53 10.90
CA TYR A 117 -17.09 18.04 11.20
C TYR A 117 -17.13 19.57 11.23
N THR A 118 -16.24 20.20 12.00
CA THR A 118 -16.18 21.67 12.09
C THR A 118 -15.78 22.30 10.76
N SER A 119 -14.91 21.66 9.97
CA SER A 119 -14.51 22.16 8.65
C SER A 119 -15.66 22.10 7.65
N ILE A 120 -16.47 21.03 7.67
CA ILE A 120 -17.61 20.87 6.76
C ILE A 120 -18.72 21.86 7.13
N ILE A 121 -19.03 22.02 8.41
CA ILE A 121 -20.04 23.02 8.86
C ILE A 121 -19.57 24.43 8.53
N GLY A 122 -18.33 24.78 8.87
CA GLY A 122 -17.77 26.10 8.55
C GLY A 122 -17.75 26.37 7.04
N LEU A 123 -17.48 25.36 6.23
CA LEU A 123 -17.57 25.49 4.78
C LEU A 123 -19.02 25.69 4.33
N GLN A 124 -19.98 24.96 4.88
CA GLN A 124 -21.42 25.11 4.55
C GLN A 124 -21.92 26.52 4.88
N GLU A 125 -21.55 27.06 6.04
CA GLU A 125 -21.95 28.39 6.49
C GLU A 125 -21.35 29.50 5.60
N SER A 126 -20.10 29.36 5.20
CA SER A 126 -19.37 30.35 4.39
C SER A 126 -19.44 30.09 2.88
N LEU A 127 -20.06 29.00 2.43
CA LEU A 127 -20.02 28.56 1.03
C LEU A 127 -20.54 29.59 0.05
N GLY A 128 -21.70 30.21 0.35
CA GLY A 128 -22.29 31.24 -0.50
C GLY A 128 -21.38 32.47 -0.66
N GLU A 129 -20.79 32.92 0.44
CA GLU A 129 -19.82 34.02 0.42
C GLU A 129 -18.53 33.65 -0.31
N ASN A 130 -18.01 32.47 -0.06
CA ASN A 130 -16.80 31.97 -0.73
C ASN A 130 -16.99 31.79 -2.24
N ILE A 131 -18.13 31.26 -2.68
CA ILE A 131 -18.48 31.15 -4.11
C ILE A 131 -18.55 32.55 -4.73
N ASN A 132 -19.23 33.50 -4.08
CA ASN A 132 -19.33 34.85 -4.58
C ASN A 132 -17.97 35.54 -4.66
N ASN A 133 -17.15 35.43 -3.64
CA ASN A 133 -15.79 36.01 -3.61
C ASN A 133 -14.90 35.43 -4.71
N LEU A 134 -15.01 34.10 -4.97
CA LEU A 134 -14.25 33.44 -6.04
C LEU A 134 -14.77 33.90 -7.43
N SER A 135 -16.08 34.04 -7.60
CA SER A 135 -16.69 34.60 -8.81
C SER A 135 -16.17 35.99 -9.11
N LEU A 136 -16.21 36.88 -8.12
CA LEU A 136 -15.71 38.26 -8.25
C LEU A 136 -14.20 38.31 -8.58
N TRP A 137 -13.42 37.42 -7.98
CA TRP A 137 -12.00 37.31 -8.27
C TRP A 137 -11.75 36.83 -9.72
N LEU A 138 -12.53 35.83 -10.21
CA LEU A 138 -12.45 35.34 -11.59
C LEU A 138 -12.84 36.47 -12.58
N MET A 139 -13.95 37.18 -12.35
CA MET A 139 -14.37 38.30 -13.21
C MET A 139 -13.27 39.35 -13.30
N LYS A 140 -12.68 39.74 -12.16
CA LYS A 140 -11.58 40.70 -12.12
C LYS A 140 -10.33 40.23 -12.83
N MET A 141 -10.04 38.89 -12.77
CA MET A 141 -8.88 38.29 -13.45
C MET A 141 -9.04 38.30 -14.98
N PHE A 142 -10.27 38.15 -15.47
CA PHE A 142 -10.57 38.07 -16.89
C PHE A 142 -11.21 39.35 -17.47
N GLU A 143 -11.23 40.43 -16.73
CA GLU A 143 -11.79 41.73 -17.14
C GLU A 143 -11.25 42.21 -18.50
N ASP A 144 -9.96 41.94 -18.78
CA ASP A 144 -9.31 42.29 -20.04
C ASP A 144 -9.58 41.29 -21.18
N ASN A 145 -10.25 40.16 -20.91
CA ASN A 145 -10.49 39.06 -21.90
C ASN A 145 -11.93 38.56 -21.86
N PRO A 146 -12.91 39.29 -22.41
CA PRO A 146 -14.33 38.95 -22.33
C PRO A 146 -14.71 37.57 -22.91
N THR A 147 -13.95 37.10 -23.89
CA THR A 147 -14.19 35.74 -24.51
C THR A 147 -13.85 34.63 -23.51
N ILE A 148 -12.82 34.80 -22.71
CA ILE A 148 -12.41 33.82 -21.68
C ILE A 148 -13.42 33.86 -20.53
N GLU A 149 -13.85 35.05 -20.10
CA GLU A 149 -14.86 35.24 -19.07
C GLU A 149 -16.18 34.50 -19.45
N GLN A 150 -16.70 34.76 -20.64
CA GLN A 150 -17.94 34.13 -21.15
C GLN A 150 -17.85 32.61 -21.25
N THR A 151 -16.66 32.05 -21.40
CA THR A 151 -16.46 30.60 -21.46
C THR A 151 -16.32 29.97 -20.08
N ILE A 152 -15.58 30.64 -19.18
CA ILE A 152 -15.25 30.07 -17.86
C ILE A 152 -16.38 30.27 -16.85
N MET A 153 -17.07 31.42 -16.85
CA MET A 153 -18.09 31.73 -15.85
C MET A 153 -19.26 30.74 -15.81
N PRO A 154 -19.86 30.34 -16.95
CA PRO A 154 -20.94 29.33 -16.91
C PRO A 154 -20.47 27.98 -16.36
N PHE A 155 -19.24 27.57 -16.72
CA PHE A 155 -18.65 26.31 -16.19
C PHE A 155 -18.41 26.42 -14.67
N TYR A 156 -17.90 27.55 -14.20
CA TYR A 156 -17.72 27.81 -12.77
C TYR A 156 -19.06 27.80 -12.01
N GLU A 157 -20.08 28.49 -12.52
CA GLU A 157 -21.41 28.55 -11.90
C GLU A 157 -22.08 27.17 -11.81
N GLN A 158 -21.95 26.36 -12.85
CA GLN A 158 -22.42 24.99 -12.85
C GLN A 158 -21.67 24.16 -11.80
N ALA A 159 -20.36 24.20 -11.80
CA ALA A 159 -19.53 23.45 -10.85
C ALA A 159 -19.80 23.89 -9.38
N ALA A 160 -19.96 25.19 -9.14
CA ALA A 160 -20.30 25.73 -7.84
C ALA A 160 -21.68 25.25 -7.35
N THR A 161 -22.67 25.27 -8.24
CA THR A 161 -24.03 24.79 -7.95
C THR A 161 -24.06 23.28 -7.67
N GLU A 162 -23.40 22.48 -8.50
CA GLU A 162 -23.27 21.02 -8.29
C GLU A 162 -22.55 20.71 -6.97
N PHE A 163 -21.48 21.42 -6.67
CA PHE A 163 -20.76 21.26 -5.40
C PHE A 163 -21.63 21.67 -4.19
N GLN A 164 -22.33 22.78 -4.27
CA GLN A 164 -23.25 23.21 -3.21
C GLN A 164 -24.36 22.16 -2.97
N ASN A 165 -24.95 21.64 -4.03
CA ASN A 165 -25.97 20.59 -3.94
C ASN A 165 -25.39 19.32 -3.32
N TRP A 166 -24.24 18.88 -3.79
CA TRP A 166 -23.56 17.69 -3.21
C TRP A 166 -23.21 17.88 -1.73
N LEU A 167 -22.71 19.06 -1.35
CA LEU A 167 -22.38 19.37 0.04
C LEU A 167 -23.63 19.32 0.94
N THR A 168 -24.72 19.98 0.52
CA THR A 168 -25.95 20.11 1.33
C THR A 168 -26.82 18.88 1.31
N THR A 169 -26.92 18.18 0.17
CA THR A 169 -27.84 17.05 -0.01
C THR A 169 -27.18 15.71 0.34
N ASP A 170 -25.88 15.55 0.06
CA ASP A 170 -25.20 14.27 0.22
C ASP A 170 -24.21 14.29 1.40
N LEU A 171 -23.25 15.22 1.39
CA LEU A 171 -22.12 15.16 2.32
C LEU A 171 -22.56 15.45 3.76
N VAL A 172 -23.21 16.59 4.02
CA VAL A 172 -23.59 17.00 5.37
C VAL A 172 -24.60 16.04 6.01
N PRO A 173 -25.67 15.60 5.32
CA PRO A 173 -26.60 14.61 5.88
C PRO A 173 -25.93 13.26 6.16
N ASN A 174 -25.05 12.78 5.27
CA ASN A 174 -24.33 11.52 5.47
C ASN A 174 -23.36 11.61 6.64
N MET A 175 -22.64 12.73 6.80
CA MET A 175 -21.76 12.96 7.95
C MET A 175 -22.56 13.05 9.26
N SER A 176 -23.67 13.79 9.27
CA SER A 176 -24.56 13.87 10.42
C SER A 176 -25.15 12.50 10.78
N LYS A 177 -25.48 11.69 9.77
CA LYS A 177 -25.94 10.30 9.95
C LYS A 177 -24.82 9.42 10.54
N ILE A 178 -23.61 9.48 10.02
CA ILE A 178 -22.44 8.74 10.55
C ILE A 178 -22.18 9.12 12.01
N ILE A 179 -22.20 10.41 12.34
CA ILE A 179 -22.01 10.90 13.71
C ILE A 179 -23.16 10.50 14.61
N GLY A 180 -24.40 10.57 14.12
CA GLY A 180 -25.59 10.08 14.81
C GLY A 180 -25.53 8.57 15.05
N GLU A 181 -25.12 7.78 14.06
CA GLU A 181 -24.94 6.33 14.18
C GLU A 181 -23.80 5.96 15.14
N LEU A 182 -22.71 6.73 15.16
CA LEU A 182 -21.65 6.59 16.17
C LEU A 182 -22.16 6.88 17.59
N SER A 183 -23.03 7.88 17.74
CA SER A 183 -23.64 8.26 19.02
C SER A 183 -24.71 7.29 19.49
N THR A 184 -25.48 6.69 18.57
CA THR A 184 -26.62 5.80 18.88
C THR A 184 -26.32 4.31 18.84
N GLY A 185 -25.07 3.92 18.47
CA GLY A 185 -24.61 2.52 18.51
C GLY A 185 -25.28 1.59 17.49
N LEU A 186 -25.78 2.10 16.36
CA LEU A 186 -26.51 1.31 15.38
C LEU A 186 -25.62 0.35 14.54
N LEU A 187 -26.22 -0.73 14.09
CA LEU A 187 -25.70 -2.02 13.59
C LEU A 187 -24.51 -2.01 12.61
N SER A 188 -24.28 -0.96 11.82
CA SER A 188 -23.14 -0.86 10.92
C SER A 188 -21.83 -0.65 11.66
N VAL A 189 -21.84 0.18 12.73
CA VAL A 189 -20.68 0.39 13.61
C VAL A 189 -20.33 -0.90 14.36
N VAL A 190 -21.32 -1.67 14.79
CA VAL A 190 -21.09 -2.98 15.44
C VAL A 190 -20.32 -3.94 14.54
N THR A 191 -20.60 -3.95 13.25
CA THR A 191 -19.86 -4.81 12.30
C THR A 191 -18.42 -4.36 12.11
N VAL A 192 -18.16 -3.07 12.00
CA VAL A 192 -16.82 -2.50 11.90
C VAL A 192 -16.03 -2.76 13.19
N VAL A 193 -16.63 -2.44 14.34
CA VAL A 193 -16.03 -2.66 15.67
C VAL A 193 -15.76 -4.15 15.88
N LYS A 194 -16.70 -5.03 15.53
CA LYS A 194 -16.50 -6.48 15.60
C LYS A 194 -15.30 -6.92 14.76
N ASN A 195 -15.19 -6.45 13.52
CA ASN A 195 -14.06 -6.84 12.65
C ASN A 195 -12.74 -6.30 13.15
N ILE A 196 -12.72 -5.08 13.70
CA ILE A 196 -11.53 -4.50 14.35
C ILE A 196 -11.16 -5.31 15.60
N LEU A 197 -12.12 -5.65 16.46
CA LEU A 197 -11.86 -6.44 17.67
C LEU A 197 -11.30 -7.83 17.32
N ILE A 198 -11.92 -8.51 16.33
CA ILE A 198 -11.38 -9.79 15.85
C ILE A 198 -9.98 -9.60 15.28
N GLY A 199 -9.75 -8.56 14.48
CA GLY A 199 -8.43 -8.22 13.95
C GLY A 199 -7.39 -7.99 15.05
N ILE A 200 -7.74 -7.29 16.12
CA ILE A 200 -6.87 -7.07 17.30
C ILE A 200 -6.57 -8.40 18.01
N ILE A 201 -7.58 -9.23 18.21
CA ILE A 201 -7.39 -10.55 18.84
C ILE A 201 -6.43 -11.39 17.98
N VAL A 202 -6.65 -11.43 16.69
CA VAL A 202 -5.80 -12.15 15.72
C VAL A 202 -4.37 -11.58 15.71
N MET A 203 -4.23 -10.26 15.76
CA MET A 203 -2.92 -9.58 15.89
C MET A 203 -2.17 -10.07 17.14
N VAL A 204 -2.84 -10.10 18.29
CA VAL A 204 -2.24 -10.58 19.54
C VAL A 204 -1.78 -12.03 19.41
N TYR A 205 -2.60 -12.89 18.80
CA TYR A 205 -2.20 -14.28 18.52
C TYR A 205 -0.98 -14.34 17.60
N PHE A 206 -0.99 -13.65 16.47
CA PHE A 206 0.14 -13.67 15.53
C PHE A 206 1.45 -13.17 16.17
N LEU A 207 1.42 -12.10 16.94
CA LEU A 207 2.60 -11.59 17.64
C LEU A 207 3.20 -12.63 18.59
N ASN A 208 2.35 -13.37 19.31
CA ASN A 208 2.81 -14.34 20.31
C ASN A 208 3.24 -15.67 19.69
N ILE A 209 2.61 -16.13 18.60
CA ILE A 209 2.90 -17.43 17.98
C ILE A 209 3.81 -17.35 16.74
N LYS A 210 4.27 -16.14 16.35
CA LYS A 210 5.07 -15.91 15.14
C LYS A 210 6.28 -16.84 15.02
N ASP A 211 6.99 -17.06 16.12
CA ASP A 211 8.16 -17.92 16.14
C ASP A 211 7.78 -19.39 15.85
N THR A 212 6.66 -19.84 16.42
CA THR A 212 6.09 -21.17 16.20
C THR A 212 5.59 -21.34 14.77
N LEU A 213 4.84 -20.34 14.24
CA LEU A 213 4.37 -20.35 12.85
C LEU A 213 5.53 -20.41 11.86
N SER A 214 6.56 -19.60 12.09
CA SER A 214 7.78 -19.62 11.28
C SER A 214 8.47 -20.98 11.31
N ALA A 215 8.56 -21.61 12.47
CA ALA A 215 9.16 -22.95 12.62
C ALA A 215 8.32 -24.02 11.91
N GLN A 216 6.99 -23.98 12.06
CA GLN A 216 6.06 -24.91 11.39
C GLN A 216 6.13 -24.76 9.87
N SER A 217 6.13 -23.52 9.35
CA SER A 217 6.26 -23.25 7.92
C SER A 217 7.59 -23.78 7.37
N LYS A 218 8.71 -23.56 8.08
CA LYS A 218 10.01 -24.15 7.69
C LYS A 218 9.95 -25.68 7.70
N LYS A 219 9.34 -26.31 8.72
CA LYS A 219 9.18 -27.75 8.80
C LYS A 219 8.43 -28.30 7.58
N ILE A 220 7.35 -27.63 7.15
CA ILE A 220 6.59 -28.01 5.94
C ILE A 220 7.49 -27.89 4.69
N VAL A 221 8.19 -26.76 4.54
CA VAL A 221 9.09 -26.54 3.39
C VAL A 221 10.16 -27.62 3.29
N TYR A 222 10.84 -27.94 4.42
CA TYR A 222 11.87 -28.99 4.44
C TYR A 222 11.30 -30.41 4.28
N SER A 223 10.02 -30.64 4.55
CA SER A 223 9.39 -31.93 4.31
C SER A 223 9.02 -32.16 2.85
N LEU A 224 8.71 -31.08 2.10
CA LEU A 224 8.24 -31.16 0.71
C LEU A 224 9.36 -30.98 -0.31
N LEU A 225 10.40 -30.23 0.02
CA LEU A 225 11.48 -29.86 -0.90
C LEU A 225 12.82 -30.51 -0.49
N LYS A 226 13.71 -30.70 -1.49
CA LYS A 226 15.11 -31.05 -1.22
C LYS A 226 15.78 -29.93 -0.41
N VAL A 227 16.70 -30.30 0.48
CA VAL A 227 17.37 -29.34 1.40
C VAL A 227 17.93 -28.10 0.69
N LYS A 228 18.52 -28.29 -0.50
CA LYS A 228 19.07 -27.18 -1.31
C LYS A 228 17.98 -26.19 -1.72
N ASP A 229 16.84 -26.68 -2.22
CA ASP A 229 15.73 -25.84 -2.70
C ASP A 229 14.98 -25.23 -1.51
N ALA A 230 14.82 -25.96 -0.41
CA ALA A 230 14.26 -25.49 0.84
C ALA A 230 15.08 -24.31 1.42
N ASN A 231 16.40 -24.44 1.45
CA ASN A 231 17.31 -23.36 1.90
C ASN A 231 17.16 -22.11 1.03
N ARG A 232 17.06 -22.29 -0.29
CA ARG A 232 16.84 -21.18 -1.22
C ARG A 232 15.51 -20.50 -0.94
N LEU A 233 14.42 -21.24 -0.83
CA LEU A 233 13.08 -20.69 -0.54
C LEU A 233 13.06 -19.94 0.80
N VAL A 234 13.64 -20.51 1.86
CA VAL A 234 13.72 -19.84 3.18
C VAL A 234 14.54 -18.53 3.10
N SER A 235 15.60 -18.51 2.29
CA SER A 235 16.38 -17.29 2.05
C SER A 235 15.56 -16.22 1.33
N GLU A 236 14.81 -16.59 0.28
CA GLU A 236 13.96 -15.66 -0.46
C GLU A 236 12.81 -15.12 0.40
N VAL A 237 12.19 -15.94 1.24
CA VAL A 237 11.16 -15.49 2.20
C VAL A 237 11.75 -14.52 3.24
N ARG A 238 12.98 -14.77 3.71
CA ARG A 238 13.67 -13.84 4.62
C ARG A 238 13.96 -12.50 3.95
N PHE A 239 14.39 -12.54 2.70
CA PHE A 239 14.59 -11.33 1.90
C PHE A 239 13.27 -10.57 1.70
N ALA A 240 12.20 -11.25 1.30
CA ALA A 240 10.87 -10.63 1.17
C ALA A 240 10.45 -9.95 2.47
N HIS A 241 10.60 -10.64 3.61
CA HIS A 241 10.31 -10.06 4.93
C HIS A 241 11.13 -8.79 5.21
N SER A 242 12.42 -8.80 4.87
CA SER A 242 13.29 -7.62 5.05
C SER A 242 12.85 -6.43 4.19
N VAL A 243 12.54 -6.67 2.90
CA VAL A 243 12.09 -5.64 1.96
C VAL A 243 10.72 -5.05 2.40
N PHE A 244 9.75 -5.92 2.68
CA PHE A 244 8.43 -5.47 3.16
C PHE A 244 8.52 -4.71 4.47
N GLY A 245 9.27 -5.22 5.45
CA GLY A 245 9.43 -4.58 6.76
C GLY A 245 10.11 -3.23 6.67
N GLY A 246 11.21 -3.15 5.92
CA GLY A 246 11.95 -1.90 5.69
C GLY A 246 11.09 -0.87 4.98
N PHE A 247 10.44 -1.25 3.88
CA PHE A 247 9.62 -0.36 3.08
C PHE A 247 8.40 0.17 3.86
N ILE A 248 7.61 -0.71 4.47
CA ILE A 248 6.37 -0.30 5.18
C ILE A 248 6.73 0.58 6.38
N THR A 249 7.71 0.18 7.20
CA THR A 249 8.12 0.97 8.36
C THR A 249 8.70 2.32 7.93
N GLY A 250 9.53 2.33 6.88
CA GLY A 250 10.09 3.55 6.33
C GLY A 250 9.00 4.48 5.80
N LYS A 251 8.04 3.96 5.02
CA LYS A 251 6.98 4.78 4.44
C LYS A 251 5.98 5.32 5.47
N LEU A 252 5.69 4.57 6.52
CA LEU A 252 4.88 5.08 7.64
C LEU A 252 5.59 6.20 8.40
N LEU A 253 6.90 6.05 8.64
CA LEU A 253 7.70 7.10 9.29
C LEU A 253 7.80 8.35 8.42
N ASP A 254 8.06 8.17 7.13
CA ASP A 254 8.10 9.22 6.13
C ASP A 254 6.78 10.01 6.11
N SER A 255 5.65 9.32 5.98
CA SER A 255 4.30 9.91 5.98
C SER A 255 3.98 10.68 7.27
N LEU A 256 4.42 10.16 8.41
CA LEU A 256 4.27 10.85 9.69
C LEU A 256 5.06 12.15 9.72
N ILE A 257 6.32 12.13 9.27
CA ILE A 257 7.19 13.31 9.23
C ILE A 257 6.61 14.35 8.27
N ILE A 258 6.18 13.94 7.08
CA ILE A 258 5.54 14.82 6.08
C ILE A 258 4.26 15.45 6.65
N GLY A 259 3.41 14.67 7.32
CA GLY A 259 2.21 15.19 7.98
C GLY A 259 2.52 16.23 9.04
N ILE A 260 3.51 15.99 9.89
CA ILE A 260 3.96 16.92 10.93
C ILE A 260 4.57 18.20 10.30
N MET A 261 5.44 18.06 9.31
CA MET A 261 6.02 19.20 8.60
C MET A 261 4.94 20.04 7.93
N CYS A 262 3.98 19.40 7.27
CA CYS A 262 2.83 20.07 6.66
C CYS A 262 2.04 20.85 7.71
N PHE A 263 1.76 20.27 8.87
CA PHE A 263 1.05 20.93 9.95
C PHE A 263 1.74 22.23 10.40
N PHE A 264 3.02 22.17 10.73
CA PHE A 264 3.75 23.34 11.19
C PHE A 264 3.89 24.42 10.09
N ALA A 265 4.13 24.02 8.85
CA ALA A 265 4.26 24.94 7.73
C ALA A 265 2.92 25.64 7.43
N LEU A 266 1.81 24.92 7.37
CA LEU A 266 0.48 25.48 7.13
C LEU A 266 0.03 26.36 8.29
N GLN A 267 0.38 26.01 9.53
CA GLN A 267 0.14 26.85 10.71
C GLN A 267 0.90 28.18 10.61
N PHE A 268 2.17 28.13 10.24
CA PHE A 268 3.00 29.31 10.03
C PHE A 268 2.47 30.23 8.92
N LEU A 269 2.01 29.62 7.81
CA LEU A 269 1.40 30.34 6.67
C LEU A 269 -0.04 30.81 6.95
N LYS A 270 -0.59 30.53 8.13
CA LYS A 270 -1.98 30.87 8.52
C LYS A 270 -3.00 30.39 7.49
N MET A 271 -2.82 29.15 7.03
CA MET A 271 -3.73 28.53 6.07
C MET A 271 -5.06 28.12 6.71
N PRO A 272 -6.17 28.03 5.96
CA PRO A 272 -7.39 27.42 6.46
C PRO A 272 -7.21 25.91 6.59
N TYR A 273 -7.99 25.28 7.46
CA TYR A 273 -8.07 23.83 7.63
C TYR A 273 -6.74 23.12 7.90
N VAL A 274 -5.81 23.77 8.61
CA VAL A 274 -4.42 23.30 8.85
C VAL A 274 -4.36 21.84 9.23
N LEU A 275 -5.10 21.46 10.28
CA LEU A 275 -5.05 20.10 10.82
C LEU A 275 -5.62 19.08 9.81
N LEU A 276 -6.78 19.40 9.21
CA LEU A 276 -7.41 18.52 8.22
C LEU A 276 -6.51 18.27 7.01
N VAL A 277 -5.96 19.35 6.44
CA VAL A 277 -5.07 19.27 5.27
C VAL A 277 -3.81 18.48 5.61
N SER A 278 -3.19 18.74 6.76
CA SER A 278 -1.97 18.06 7.18
C SER A 278 -2.18 16.55 7.40
N VAL A 279 -3.33 16.17 7.95
CA VAL A 279 -3.68 14.76 8.13
C VAL A 279 -3.96 14.11 6.77
N ILE A 280 -4.71 14.77 5.87
CA ILE A 280 -4.95 14.27 4.52
C ILE A 280 -3.61 14.03 3.80
N ILE A 281 -2.72 15.03 3.78
CA ILE A 281 -1.41 14.93 3.13
C ILE A 281 -0.57 13.81 3.77
N GLY A 282 -0.49 13.75 5.12
CA GLY A 282 0.27 12.72 5.81
C GLY A 282 -0.25 11.31 5.55
N VAL A 283 -1.57 11.10 5.62
CA VAL A 283 -2.18 9.78 5.40
C VAL A 283 -2.04 9.33 3.94
N THR A 284 -2.32 10.23 2.99
CA THR A 284 -2.21 9.88 1.57
C THR A 284 -0.77 9.65 1.14
N ASN A 285 0.22 10.28 1.79
CA ASN A 285 1.65 10.09 1.50
C ASN A 285 2.13 8.64 1.73
N VAL A 286 1.36 7.79 2.42
CA VAL A 286 1.64 6.35 2.51
C VAL A 286 1.66 5.68 1.13
N ILE A 287 0.90 6.20 0.16
CA ILE A 287 0.90 5.72 -1.22
C ILE A 287 2.05 6.37 -1.97
N PRO A 288 3.06 5.61 -2.42
CA PRO A 288 4.16 6.17 -3.18
C PRO A 288 3.66 6.83 -4.48
N PHE A 289 4.29 7.92 -4.89
CA PHE A 289 3.99 8.72 -6.09
C PHE A 289 2.61 9.38 -6.11
N PHE A 290 1.54 8.63 -5.92
CA PHE A 290 0.16 9.14 -6.03
C PHE A 290 -0.35 9.80 -4.75
N GLY A 291 0.20 9.44 -3.60
CA GLY A 291 -0.21 9.97 -2.31
C GLY A 291 -0.26 11.50 -2.25
N PRO A 292 0.82 12.19 -2.65
CA PRO A 292 0.85 13.64 -2.68
C PRO A 292 -0.27 14.28 -3.51
N PHE A 293 -0.57 13.71 -4.69
CA PHE A 293 -1.62 14.23 -5.57
C PHE A 293 -3.01 13.96 -5.00
N ILE A 294 -3.24 12.75 -4.49
CA ILE A 294 -4.52 12.35 -3.87
C ILE A 294 -4.83 13.25 -2.67
N GLY A 295 -3.80 13.67 -1.92
CA GLY A 295 -3.97 14.57 -0.79
C GLY A 295 -4.04 16.04 -1.19
N ALA A 296 -3.18 16.49 -2.13
CA ALA A 296 -3.09 17.88 -2.51
C ALA A 296 -4.32 18.39 -3.27
N VAL A 297 -4.89 17.61 -4.17
CA VAL A 297 -6.03 18.02 -5.00
C VAL A 297 -7.25 18.40 -4.14
N PRO A 298 -7.79 17.53 -3.26
CA PRO A 298 -8.93 17.91 -2.42
C PRO A 298 -8.58 19.02 -1.43
N SER A 299 -7.34 19.06 -0.92
CA SER A 299 -6.87 20.11 -0.01
C SER A 299 -6.79 21.45 -0.70
N ALA A 300 -6.23 21.51 -1.92
CA ALA A 300 -6.18 22.72 -2.74
C ALA A 300 -7.58 23.25 -3.04
N PHE A 301 -8.50 22.36 -3.38
CA PHE A 301 -9.89 22.73 -3.63
C PHE A 301 -10.56 23.35 -2.40
N LEU A 302 -10.41 22.76 -1.21
CA LEU A 302 -10.93 23.33 0.04
C LEU A 302 -10.34 24.72 0.34
N ILE A 303 -9.04 24.90 0.12
CA ILE A 303 -8.37 26.20 0.35
C ILE A 303 -8.78 27.22 -0.73
N LEU A 304 -8.95 26.80 -1.98
CA LEU A 304 -9.39 27.66 -3.09
C LEU A 304 -10.74 28.32 -2.81
N LEU A 305 -11.67 27.56 -2.24
CA LEU A 305 -12.99 28.08 -1.86
C LEU A 305 -12.91 29.20 -0.81
N VAL A 306 -11.88 29.19 0.04
CA VAL A 306 -11.67 30.25 1.04
C VAL A 306 -10.91 31.44 0.45
N SER A 307 -9.84 31.17 -0.32
CA SER A 307 -9.02 32.24 -0.91
C SER A 307 -8.14 31.68 -2.03
N PRO A 308 -8.27 32.20 -3.28
CA PRO A 308 -7.42 31.80 -4.42
C PRO A 308 -5.93 32.03 -4.15
N MET A 309 -5.57 33.16 -3.51
CA MET A 309 -4.18 33.46 -3.19
C MET A 309 -3.58 32.49 -2.17
N LYS A 310 -4.34 32.07 -1.16
CA LYS A 310 -3.90 31.03 -0.22
C LYS A 310 -3.75 29.69 -0.91
N CYS A 311 -4.62 29.37 -1.87
CA CYS A 311 -4.49 28.15 -2.68
C CYS A 311 -3.20 28.16 -3.49
N LEU A 312 -2.83 29.27 -4.12
CA LEU A 312 -1.56 29.41 -4.83
C LEU A 312 -0.36 29.18 -3.89
N TYR A 313 -0.36 29.79 -2.70
CA TYR A 313 0.71 29.58 -1.71
C TYR A 313 0.76 28.11 -1.25
N PHE A 314 -0.39 27.47 -1.07
CA PHE A 314 -0.46 26.04 -0.72
C PHE A 314 0.13 25.17 -1.83
N LEU A 315 -0.20 25.42 -3.09
CA LEU A 315 0.35 24.66 -4.22
C LEU A 315 1.87 24.80 -4.32
N ILE A 316 2.40 26.01 -4.18
CA ILE A 316 3.85 26.24 -4.15
C ILE A 316 4.48 25.48 -2.98
N PHE A 317 3.89 25.59 -1.79
CA PHE A 317 4.38 24.88 -0.59
C PHE A 317 4.38 23.36 -0.80
N ILE A 318 3.31 22.78 -1.33
CA ILE A 318 3.23 21.34 -1.58
C ILE A 318 4.29 20.90 -2.58
N LEU A 319 4.55 21.65 -3.65
CA LEU A 319 5.63 21.34 -4.59
C LEU A 319 7.01 21.34 -3.91
N VAL A 320 7.29 22.33 -3.06
CA VAL A 320 8.53 22.37 -2.28
C VAL A 320 8.62 21.20 -1.32
N LEU A 321 7.53 20.89 -0.60
CA LEU A 321 7.46 19.76 0.33
C LEU A 321 7.71 18.43 -0.39
N GLN A 322 7.16 18.25 -1.59
CA GLN A 322 7.35 17.04 -2.38
C GLN A 322 8.78 16.92 -2.93
N GLN A 323 9.41 18.02 -3.31
CA GLN A 323 10.82 18.02 -3.69
C GLN A 323 11.72 17.64 -2.51
N PHE A 324 11.40 18.12 -1.32
CA PHE A 324 12.09 17.73 -0.09
C PHE A 324 11.89 16.24 0.24
N ASP A 325 10.66 15.76 0.13
CA ASP A 325 10.34 14.33 0.33
C ASP A 325 11.12 13.45 -0.66
N GLY A 326 10.98 13.70 -1.95
CA GLY A 326 11.57 12.87 -3.00
C GLY A 326 13.10 12.87 -3.04
N ASN A 327 13.74 13.98 -2.73
CA ASN A 327 15.20 14.13 -2.87
C ASN A 327 15.98 13.98 -1.56
N ILE A 328 15.36 14.20 -0.41
CA ILE A 328 16.05 14.22 0.89
C ILE A 328 15.46 13.19 1.84
N LEU A 329 14.16 13.25 2.12
CA LEU A 329 13.53 12.45 3.15
C LEU A 329 13.39 10.98 2.71
N GLY A 330 12.84 10.76 1.51
CA GLY A 330 12.67 9.43 0.93
C GLY A 330 13.98 8.64 0.86
N PRO A 331 15.06 9.14 0.23
CA PRO A 331 16.35 8.45 0.21
C PRO A 331 16.93 8.18 1.60
N LYS A 332 16.77 9.10 2.56
CA LYS A 332 17.27 8.92 3.93
C LYS A 332 16.50 7.87 4.73
N ILE A 333 15.19 7.77 4.54
CA ILE A 333 14.32 6.87 5.33
C ILE A 333 14.19 5.52 4.66
N LEU A 334 13.90 5.49 3.37
CA LEU A 334 13.68 4.26 2.60
C LEU A 334 15.01 3.65 2.12
N GLY A 335 16.03 4.47 1.86
CA GLY A 335 17.32 4.04 1.32
C GLY A 335 17.14 3.19 0.06
N ASP A 336 18.09 2.29 -0.19
CA ASP A 336 18.02 1.29 -1.26
C ASP A 336 17.19 0.04 -0.87
N SER A 337 16.21 0.22 0.02
CA SER A 337 15.48 -0.91 0.63
C SER A 337 14.76 -1.79 -0.40
N THR A 338 14.47 -1.30 -1.58
CA THR A 338 13.81 -2.08 -2.64
C THR A 338 14.72 -2.47 -3.80
N GLY A 339 15.77 -1.70 -4.07
CA GLY A 339 16.68 -1.92 -5.21
C GLY A 339 16.00 -1.87 -6.58
N LEU A 340 14.80 -1.28 -6.67
CA LEU A 340 14.02 -1.17 -7.91
C LEU A 340 14.33 0.13 -8.65
N PRO A 341 14.62 0.09 -9.97
CA PRO A 341 14.61 1.29 -10.81
C PRO A 341 13.23 1.98 -10.79
N SER A 342 13.22 3.32 -10.90
CA SER A 342 12.01 4.16 -10.77
C SER A 342 10.88 3.75 -11.72
N PHE A 343 11.20 3.32 -12.93
CA PHE A 343 10.21 2.80 -13.87
C PHE A 343 9.41 1.63 -13.29
N TRP A 344 10.09 0.65 -12.69
CA TRP A 344 9.44 -0.53 -12.10
C TRP A 344 8.64 -0.21 -10.85
N VAL A 345 9.01 0.85 -10.13
CA VAL A 345 8.21 1.36 -9.01
C VAL A 345 6.88 1.88 -9.53
N LEU A 346 6.89 2.77 -10.54
CA LEU A 346 5.66 3.29 -11.16
C LEU A 346 4.81 2.16 -11.75
N PHE A 347 5.43 1.26 -12.53
CA PHE A 347 4.77 0.11 -13.13
C PHE A 347 4.05 -0.75 -12.08
N SER A 348 4.74 -1.05 -10.97
CA SER A 348 4.17 -1.88 -9.90
C SER A 348 2.94 -1.24 -9.26
N ILE A 349 2.99 0.09 -9.01
CA ILE A 349 1.89 0.81 -8.39
C ILE A 349 0.66 0.82 -9.31
N LEU A 350 0.86 1.07 -10.61
CA LEU A 350 -0.24 1.02 -11.59
C LEU A 350 -0.83 -0.39 -11.71
N LEU A 351 0.02 -1.42 -11.80
CA LEU A 351 -0.42 -2.80 -11.93
C LEU A 351 -1.19 -3.28 -10.70
N PHE A 352 -0.57 -3.18 -9.52
CA PHE A 352 -1.19 -3.69 -8.29
C PHE A 352 -2.27 -2.76 -7.75
N GLY A 353 -2.19 -1.46 -8.06
CA GLY A 353 -3.28 -0.52 -7.81
C GLY A 353 -4.53 -0.86 -8.61
N GLY A 354 -4.38 -1.21 -9.89
CA GLY A 354 -5.48 -1.65 -10.74
C GLY A 354 -6.08 -3.00 -10.31
N LEU A 355 -5.24 -3.94 -9.83
CA LEU A 355 -5.69 -5.28 -9.42
C LEU A 355 -6.31 -5.31 -8.02
N PHE A 356 -5.75 -4.59 -7.06
CA PHE A 356 -6.07 -4.69 -5.63
C PHE A 356 -6.47 -3.35 -5.00
N GLY A 357 -6.65 -2.31 -5.81
CA GLY A 357 -7.04 -0.98 -5.35
C GLY A 357 -6.01 -0.34 -4.40
N PHE A 358 -6.52 0.40 -3.41
CA PHE A 358 -5.70 1.14 -2.44
C PHE A 358 -4.65 0.27 -1.72
N VAL A 359 -5.05 -0.91 -1.26
CA VAL A 359 -4.12 -1.85 -0.58
C VAL A 359 -3.03 -2.31 -1.53
N GLY A 360 -3.40 -2.56 -2.80
CA GLY A 360 -2.45 -2.90 -3.86
C GLY A 360 -1.39 -1.83 -4.07
N MET A 361 -1.77 -0.55 -4.09
CA MET A 361 -0.82 0.56 -4.23
C MET A 361 0.20 0.62 -3.08
N ILE A 362 -0.22 0.36 -1.85
CA ILE A 362 0.68 0.39 -0.68
C ILE A 362 1.71 -0.73 -0.74
N ILE A 363 1.29 -1.95 -1.10
CA ILE A 363 2.18 -3.12 -1.11
C ILE A 363 2.89 -3.34 -2.46
N ALA A 364 2.56 -2.56 -3.49
CA ALA A 364 3.05 -2.73 -4.86
C ALA A 364 4.58 -2.81 -4.94
N VAL A 365 5.22 -1.80 -4.37
CA VAL A 365 6.68 -1.64 -4.48
C VAL A 365 7.44 -2.81 -3.83
N PRO A 366 7.21 -3.17 -2.57
CA PRO A 366 7.90 -4.31 -1.96
C PRO A 366 7.52 -5.65 -2.61
N LEU A 367 6.27 -5.80 -3.07
CA LEU A 367 5.84 -7.02 -3.76
C LEU A 367 6.59 -7.18 -5.09
N PHE A 368 6.66 -6.11 -5.88
CA PHE A 368 7.35 -6.15 -7.16
C PHE A 368 8.87 -6.29 -6.98
N ALA A 369 9.47 -5.72 -5.93
CA ALA A 369 10.88 -5.91 -5.61
C ALA A 369 11.23 -7.39 -5.41
N VAL A 370 10.37 -8.13 -4.73
CA VAL A 370 10.53 -9.58 -4.56
C VAL A 370 10.39 -10.31 -5.90
N ILE A 371 9.37 -9.99 -6.71
CA ILE A 371 9.17 -10.57 -8.03
C ILE A 371 10.37 -10.29 -8.94
N TYR A 372 10.82 -9.04 -9.00
CA TYR A 372 11.96 -8.62 -9.78
C TYR A 372 13.23 -9.38 -9.42
N ARG A 373 13.54 -9.50 -8.13
CA ARG A 373 14.69 -10.29 -7.66
C ARG A 373 14.59 -11.76 -8.01
N LEU A 374 13.41 -12.39 -7.83
CA LEU A 374 13.21 -13.80 -8.19
C LEU A 374 13.41 -14.02 -9.68
N THR A 375 12.89 -13.11 -10.51
CA THR A 375 13.06 -13.14 -11.96
C THR A 375 14.54 -12.97 -12.34
N ALA A 376 15.23 -11.97 -11.76
CA ALA A 376 16.64 -11.74 -11.99
C ALA A 376 17.51 -12.96 -11.58
N ALA A 377 17.21 -13.57 -10.44
CA ALA A 377 17.91 -14.76 -9.97
C ALA A 377 17.66 -15.97 -10.89
N TYR A 378 16.43 -16.12 -11.40
CA TYR A 378 16.10 -17.18 -12.36
C TYR A 378 16.84 -16.98 -13.68
N VAL A 379 16.78 -15.77 -14.26
CA VAL A 379 17.47 -15.41 -15.52
C VAL A 379 18.96 -15.60 -15.38
N SER A 380 19.59 -15.07 -14.32
CA SER A 380 21.03 -15.26 -14.07
C SER A 380 21.43 -16.73 -13.94
N SER A 381 20.59 -17.54 -13.30
CA SER A 381 20.82 -18.99 -13.20
C SER A 381 20.71 -19.70 -14.55
N ALA A 382 19.76 -19.27 -15.40
CA ALA A 382 19.56 -19.82 -16.74
C ALA A 382 20.71 -19.46 -17.69
N LEU A 383 21.18 -18.20 -17.64
CA LEU A 383 22.31 -17.72 -18.43
C LEU A 383 23.60 -18.45 -18.04
N ARG A 384 23.88 -18.60 -16.76
CA ARG A 384 25.07 -19.36 -16.28
C ARG A 384 25.07 -20.81 -16.72
N LYS A 385 23.90 -21.46 -16.83
CA LYS A 385 23.80 -22.84 -17.37
C LYS A 385 24.15 -22.92 -18.85
N LYS A 386 24.07 -21.81 -19.56
CA LYS A 386 24.43 -21.67 -20.98
C LYS A 386 25.83 -21.08 -21.16
N ASP A 387 26.57 -20.87 -20.07
CA ASP A 387 27.87 -20.16 -20.03
C ASP A 387 27.81 -18.77 -20.65
N LEU A 388 26.68 -18.06 -20.45
CA LEU A 388 26.48 -16.70 -20.89
C LEU A 388 26.59 -15.72 -19.71
N SER A 389 26.93 -14.46 -20.01
CA SER A 389 27.05 -13.42 -19.00
C SER A 389 25.70 -13.14 -18.32
N ALA A 390 25.75 -12.87 -17.01
CA ALA A 390 24.60 -12.43 -16.25
C ALA A 390 24.57 -10.89 -16.04
N ARG A 391 25.52 -10.15 -16.64
CA ARG A 391 25.59 -8.69 -16.54
C ARG A 391 24.71 -8.06 -17.60
N THR A 392 23.92 -7.08 -17.20
CA THR A 392 23.02 -6.36 -18.13
C THR A 392 23.80 -5.52 -19.13
N GLU A 393 24.97 -5.01 -18.71
CA GLU A 393 25.84 -4.17 -19.54
C GLU A 393 26.28 -4.88 -20.82
N ASP A 394 26.51 -6.20 -20.74
CA ASP A 394 26.96 -7.02 -21.88
C ASP A 394 25.87 -7.23 -22.95
N TYR A 395 24.65 -6.76 -22.68
CA TYR A 395 23.49 -6.86 -23.57
C TYR A 395 22.99 -5.50 -24.07
N LEU A 396 23.59 -4.37 -23.67
CA LEU A 396 23.11 -3.04 -24.02
C LEU A 396 23.28 -2.70 -25.50
N SER A 397 24.41 -3.10 -26.07
CA SER A 397 24.78 -2.89 -27.49
C SER A 397 24.67 -4.16 -28.31
N LEU A 398 24.24 -5.27 -27.72
CA LEU A 398 24.25 -6.59 -28.32
C LEU A 398 23.35 -6.65 -29.56
N ASP A 399 23.92 -7.09 -30.69
CA ASP A 399 23.19 -7.49 -31.88
C ASP A 399 22.85 -8.98 -31.83
N TYR A 400 23.87 -9.83 -31.71
CA TYR A 400 23.69 -11.28 -31.54
C TYR A 400 24.87 -11.90 -30.79
N ILE A 401 24.69 -13.14 -30.35
CA ILE A 401 25.73 -13.98 -29.75
C ILE A 401 26.08 -15.06 -30.76
N ASP A 402 27.36 -15.16 -31.13
CA ASP A 402 27.86 -16.19 -32.02
C ASP A 402 27.67 -17.58 -31.38
N GLU A 403 27.00 -18.49 -32.09
CA GLU A 403 26.66 -19.82 -31.58
C GLU A 403 27.91 -20.71 -31.35
N GLU A 404 28.97 -20.56 -32.18
CA GLU A 404 30.16 -21.40 -32.08
C GLU A 404 31.09 -20.96 -30.94
N ASN A 405 31.38 -19.67 -30.88
CA ASN A 405 32.38 -19.10 -29.98
C ASN A 405 31.75 -18.41 -28.76
N ARG A 406 30.42 -18.27 -28.71
CA ARG A 406 29.70 -17.51 -27.69
C ARG A 406 30.20 -16.10 -27.49
N HIS A 407 30.73 -15.52 -28.59
CA HIS A 407 31.22 -14.14 -28.61
C HIS A 407 30.02 -13.17 -28.74
N TYR A 408 30.04 -12.08 -27.97
CA TYR A 408 29.02 -11.03 -27.99
C TYR A 408 29.38 -10.08 -29.14
N VAL A 409 28.53 -9.96 -30.14
CA VAL A 409 28.70 -9.05 -31.27
C VAL A 409 27.81 -7.84 -31.04
N ASP A 410 28.44 -6.68 -30.95
CA ASP A 410 27.76 -5.42 -30.76
C ASP A 410 27.19 -4.90 -32.09
N ARG A 411 26.04 -4.24 -32.00
CA ARG A 411 25.42 -3.57 -33.12
C ARG A 411 26.33 -2.44 -33.62
N GLU A 412 26.65 -2.43 -34.91
CA GLU A 412 27.36 -1.31 -35.52
C GLU A 412 26.56 -0.02 -35.31
N ARG A 413 27.20 1.01 -34.76
CA ARG A 413 26.56 2.33 -34.67
C ARG A 413 26.45 2.86 -36.08
N GLU A 414 25.24 2.97 -36.60
CA GLU A 414 25.00 3.83 -37.76
C GLU A 414 25.36 5.27 -37.35
N GLU A 415 26.46 5.78 -37.92
CA GLU A 415 26.91 7.16 -37.76
C GLU A 415 25.96 8.16 -38.39
#